data_28f791ee2128f0d11d19bc708d40e3e7
#
_entry.id   28f791ee2128f0d11d19bc708d40e3e7
#
_cell.length_a   1.000
_cell.length_b   1.000
_cell.length_c   1.000
_cell.angle_alpha   90.00
_cell.angle_beta   90.00
_cell.angle_gamma   90.00
#
_symmetry.space_group_name_H-M   'P 1'
#
loop_
_entity.id
_entity.type
_entity.pdbx_description
1 polymer ?
#
loop_
_entity_poly.entity_id
_entity_poly.type
_entity_poly.pdbx_seq_one_letter_code
_entity_poly.pdbx_strand_id
1 'polypeptide(L)'
;MRIGPEQYRLVGACLAAARRRANLTQTEAAERLGRKQTFVSEIERGPRRVDVLEIVLISRALDADPFELFAEVTRSTEAGLKAQKPKRRPKGA
;
A
#
# COMPACT_ATOMS: atom_id res chain seq x y z
N MET A 1 3.50 -19.71 2.15
CA MET A 1 3.60 -18.36 1.58
C MET A 1 4.15 -17.39 2.62
N ARG A 2 5.05 -16.57 2.22
CA ARG A 2 5.73 -15.66 3.13
C ARG A 2 5.35 -14.22 2.89
N ILE A 3 5.08 -13.49 3.97
CA ILE A 3 4.88 -12.05 3.91
C ILE A 3 6.09 -11.41 4.58
N GLY A 4 6.81 -10.62 3.84
CA GLY A 4 8.03 -10.00 4.33
C GLY A 4 8.17 -8.55 3.90
N PRO A 5 9.35 -7.96 4.15
CA PRO A 5 9.57 -6.54 3.84
C PRO A 5 9.29 -6.16 2.39
N GLU A 6 9.50 -7.08 1.46
CA GLU A 6 9.27 -6.80 0.05
C GLU A 6 7.80 -6.51 -0.26
N GLN A 7 6.88 -7.26 0.34
CA GLN A 7 5.47 -7.05 0.12
C GLN A 7 5.03 -5.71 0.68
N TYR A 8 5.54 -5.34 1.85
CA TYR A 8 5.21 -4.04 2.42
C TYR A 8 5.81 -2.89 1.64
N ARG A 9 6.96 -3.12 1.02
CA ARG A 9 7.56 -2.12 0.13
C ARG A 9 6.70 -1.89 -1.10
N LEU A 10 6.09 -2.95 -1.63
CA LEU A 10 5.18 -2.83 -2.76
C LEU A 10 3.93 -2.05 -2.38
N VAL A 11 3.38 -2.32 -1.20
CA VAL A 11 2.24 -1.54 -0.69
C VAL A 11 2.63 -0.08 -0.57
N GLY A 12 3.78 0.21 0.03
CA GLY A 12 4.26 1.58 0.18
C GLY A 12 4.43 2.29 -1.16
N ALA A 13 4.94 1.57 -2.16
CA ALA A 13 5.11 2.14 -3.50
C ALA A 13 3.76 2.52 -4.13
N CYS A 14 2.73 1.70 -3.92
CA CYS A 14 1.39 2.02 -4.41
C CYS A 14 0.83 3.28 -3.76
N LEU A 15 1.05 3.42 -2.46
CA LEU A 15 0.58 4.59 -1.73
C LEU A 15 1.35 5.84 -2.16
N ALA A 16 2.65 5.72 -2.37
CA ALA A 16 3.45 6.83 -2.87
C ALA A 16 2.98 7.27 -4.26
N ALA A 17 2.67 6.31 -5.13
CA ALA A 17 2.17 6.63 -6.46
C ALA A 17 0.84 7.36 -6.39
N ALA A 18 -0.06 6.91 -5.52
CA ALA A 18 -1.35 7.56 -5.34
C ALA A 18 -1.18 8.99 -4.83
N ARG A 19 -0.26 9.19 -3.88
CA ARG A 19 0.05 10.52 -3.36
C ARG A 19 0.53 11.45 -4.47
N ARG A 20 1.43 10.95 -5.31
CA ARG A 20 1.97 11.75 -6.41
C ARG A 20 0.91 12.09 -7.44
N ARG A 21 0.01 11.15 -7.74
CA ARG A 21 -1.10 11.44 -8.63
C ARG A 21 -2.02 12.51 -8.08
N ALA A 22 -2.10 12.63 -6.77
CA ALA A 22 -2.87 13.69 -6.11
C ALA A 22 -2.10 15.01 -6.04
N ASN A 23 -0.85 15.04 -6.51
CA ASN A 23 0.02 16.21 -6.48
C ASN A 23 0.31 16.68 -5.06
N LEU A 24 0.45 15.76 -4.13
CA LEU A 24 0.73 16.07 -2.74
C LEU A 24 2.14 15.65 -2.37
N THR A 25 2.81 16.50 -1.59
CA THR A 25 4.06 16.11 -0.95
C THR A 25 3.75 15.20 0.23
N GLN A 26 4.77 14.53 0.76
CA GLN A 26 4.59 13.71 1.97
C GLN A 26 4.06 14.56 3.13
N THR A 27 4.58 15.78 3.27
CA THR A 27 4.13 16.68 4.33
C THR A 27 2.66 17.04 4.16
N GLU A 28 2.26 17.38 2.95
CA GLU A 28 0.86 17.72 2.68
C GLU A 28 -0.08 16.55 2.94
N ALA A 29 0.31 15.37 2.52
CA ALA A 29 -0.49 14.17 2.78
C ALA A 29 -0.60 13.91 4.28
N ALA A 30 0.51 14.07 5.00
CA ALA A 30 0.52 13.88 6.45
C ALA A 30 -0.41 14.88 7.14
N GLU A 31 -0.41 16.12 6.69
CA GLU A 31 -1.31 17.13 7.24
C GLU A 31 -2.76 16.76 7.07
N ARG A 32 -3.13 16.25 5.90
CA ARG A 32 -4.49 15.79 5.65
C ARG A 32 -4.87 14.61 6.52
N LEU A 33 -3.89 13.78 6.88
CA LEU A 33 -4.10 12.62 7.73
C LEU A 33 -4.08 12.96 9.22
N GLY A 34 -3.65 14.18 9.57
CA GLY A 34 -3.45 14.53 10.96
C GLY A 34 -2.28 13.78 11.58
N ARG A 35 -1.28 13.45 10.78
CA ARG A 35 -0.10 12.71 11.21
C ARG A 35 1.16 13.46 10.87
N LYS A 36 2.29 12.98 11.40
CA LYS A 36 3.59 13.55 11.09
C LYS A 36 4.07 13.03 9.72
N GLN A 37 4.93 13.82 9.08
CA GLN A 37 5.50 13.43 7.79
C GLN A 37 6.23 12.09 7.87
N THR A 38 6.86 11.77 8.99
CA THR A 38 7.54 10.49 9.17
C THR A 38 6.61 9.30 9.05
N PHE A 39 5.32 9.46 9.44
CA PHE A 39 4.33 8.42 9.27
C PHE A 39 4.20 8.04 7.78
N VAL A 40 4.03 9.06 6.93
CA VAL A 40 3.91 8.85 5.49
C VAL A 40 5.20 8.28 4.91
N SER A 41 6.33 8.84 5.29
CA SER A 41 7.63 8.40 4.82
C SER A 41 7.89 6.92 5.15
N GLU A 42 7.58 6.50 6.36
CA GLU A 42 7.81 5.13 6.79
C GLU A 42 6.91 4.13 6.06
N ILE A 43 5.66 4.52 5.81
CA ILE A 43 4.76 3.68 5.03
C ILE A 43 5.29 3.53 3.60
N GLU A 44 5.67 4.63 2.98
CA GLU A 44 6.09 4.61 1.58
C GLU A 44 7.39 3.83 1.37
N ARG A 45 8.28 3.86 2.35
CA ARG A 45 9.52 3.09 2.28
C ARG A 45 9.35 1.62 2.66
N GLY A 46 8.25 1.28 3.32
CA GLY A 46 7.90 -0.09 3.62
C GLY A 46 8.20 -0.63 5.01
N PRO A 47 8.92 0.07 5.91
CA PRO A 47 9.15 -0.50 7.24
C PRO A 47 7.92 -0.51 8.12
N ARG A 48 6.96 0.37 7.86
CA ARG A 48 5.74 0.42 8.64
C ARG A 48 4.60 -0.26 7.90
N ARG A 49 3.92 -1.16 8.59
CA ARG A 49 2.75 -1.84 8.04
C ARG A 49 1.56 -0.91 8.00
N VAL A 50 0.66 -1.20 7.07
CA VAL A 50 -0.56 -0.43 6.89
C VAL A 50 -1.73 -1.38 7.10
N ASP A 51 -2.66 -1.00 7.98
CA ASP A 51 -3.84 -1.81 8.17
C ASP A 51 -4.98 -1.36 7.24
N VAL A 52 -6.06 -2.14 7.24
CA VAL A 52 -7.18 -1.89 6.33
C VAL A 52 -7.81 -0.53 6.56
N LEU A 53 -7.99 -0.15 7.81
CA LEU A 53 -8.61 1.13 8.12
C LEU A 53 -7.72 2.30 7.67
N GLU A 54 -6.41 2.14 7.84
CA GLU A 54 -5.48 3.15 7.37
C GLU A 54 -5.54 3.33 5.86
N ILE A 55 -5.74 2.26 5.11
CA ILE A 55 -5.93 2.35 3.66
C ILE A 55 -7.13 3.24 3.34
N VAL A 56 -8.24 3.05 4.05
CA VAL A 56 -9.44 3.87 3.84
C VAL A 56 -9.15 5.34 4.15
N LEU A 57 -8.49 5.60 5.27
CA LEU A 57 -8.18 6.97 5.68
C LEU A 57 -7.22 7.64 4.71
N ILE A 58 -6.21 6.91 4.27
CA ILE A 58 -5.24 7.43 3.30
C ILE A 58 -5.94 7.75 1.97
N SER A 59 -6.80 6.85 1.51
CA SER A 59 -7.56 7.09 0.28
C SER A 59 -8.35 8.37 0.36
N ARG A 60 -9.03 8.61 1.47
CA ARG A 60 -9.79 9.85 1.67
C ARG A 60 -8.89 11.07 1.64
N ALA A 61 -7.75 10.99 2.32
CA ALA A 61 -6.81 12.11 2.36
C ALA A 61 -6.28 12.46 0.98
N LEU A 62 -6.15 11.48 0.11
CA LEU A 62 -5.63 11.65 -1.24
C LEU A 62 -6.73 11.88 -2.29
N ASP A 63 -7.99 11.94 -1.87
CA ASP A 63 -9.14 12.00 -2.79
C ASP A 63 -9.12 10.83 -3.78
N ALA A 64 -8.68 9.68 -3.33
CA ALA A 64 -8.61 8.48 -4.13
C ALA A 64 -9.74 7.52 -3.76
N ASP A 65 -10.15 6.72 -4.73
CA ASP A 65 -11.13 5.67 -4.48
C ASP A 65 -10.42 4.53 -3.75
N PRO A 66 -10.86 4.17 -2.52
CA PRO A 66 -10.21 3.09 -1.78
C PRO A 66 -10.25 1.75 -2.50
N PHE A 67 -11.29 1.49 -3.27
CA PHE A 67 -11.38 0.24 -4.04
C PHE A 67 -10.33 0.20 -5.15
N GLU A 68 -10.12 1.32 -5.83
CA GLU A 68 -9.10 1.41 -6.86
C GLU A 68 -7.71 1.27 -6.24
N LEU A 69 -7.48 1.94 -5.12
CA LEU A 69 -6.19 1.87 -4.45
C LEU A 69 -5.91 0.44 -3.99
N PHE A 70 -6.90 -0.22 -3.41
CA PHE A 70 -6.73 -1.59 -2.96
C PHE A 70 -6.51 -2.54 -4.14
N ALA A 71 -7.17 -2.28 -5.28
CA ALA A 71 -6.95 -3.07 -6.48
C ALA A 71 -5.50 -2.95 -6.95
N GLU A 72 -4.92 -1.76 -6.91
CA GLU A 72 -3.52 -1.58 -7.27
C GLU A 72 -2.60 -2.34 -6.32
N VAL A 73 -2.87 -2.25 -5.02
CA VAL A 73 -2.11 -2.98 -4.01
C VAL A 73 -2.20 -4.48 -4.29
N THR A 74 -3.40 -4.97 -4.58
CA THR A 74 -3.61 -6.38 -4.87
C THR A 74 -2.80 -6.82 -6.08
N ARG A 75 -2.86 -6.07 -7.17
CA ARG A 75 -2.13 -6.42 -8.39
C ARG A 75 -0.61 -6.45 -8.15
N SER A 76 -0.11 -5.45 -7.44
CA SER A 76 1.33 -5.36 -7.17
C SER A 76 1.82 -6.46 -6.27
N THR A 77 1.08 -6.74 -5.20
CA THR A 77 1.49 -7.76 -4.23
C THR A 77 1.29 -9.16 -4.76
N GLU A 78 0.25 -9.39 -5.58
CA GLU A 78 0.05 -10.69 -6.20
C GLU A 78 1.21 -11.06 -7.12
N ALA A 79 1.69 -10.08 -7.90
CA ALA A 79 2.84 -10.34 -8.77
C ALA A 79 4.05 -10.79 -7.95
N GLY A 80 4.30 -10.12 -6.81
CA GLY A 80 5.38 -10.51 -5.93
C GLY A 80 5.16 -11.87 -5.28
N LEU A 81 3.93 -12.15 -4.89
CA LEU A 81 3.61 -13.44 -4.27
C LEU A 81 3.69 -14.59 -5.27
N LYS A 82 3.29 -14.35 -6.50
CA LYS A 82 3.42 -15.36 -7.56
C LYS A 82 4.87 -15.71 -7.83
N ALA A 83 5.76 -14.74 -7.71
CA ALA A 83 7.18 -14.99 -7.90
C ALA A 83 7.75 -15.95 -6.86
N GLN A 84 7.10 -16.08 -5.71
CA GLN A 84 7.50 -17.04 -4.68
C GLN A 84 7.05 -18.46 -4.99
N LYS A 85 6.23 -18.64 -6.01
CA LYS A 85 5.70 -19.94 -6.42
C LYS A 85 5.12 -20.69 -5.24
N PRO A 86 4.01 -20.23 -4.70
CA PRO A 86 3.39 -20.90 -3.58
C PRO A 86 3.01 -22.32 -3.98
N LYS A 87 2.97 -23.21 -2.99
CA LYS A 87 2.63 -24.57 -3.23
C LYS A 87 1.24 -24.66 -3.86
N ARG A 88 1.18 -25.35 -4.98
CA ARG A 88 -0.04 -25.48 -5.71
C ARG A 88 -1.05 -26.33 -4.97
N ARG A 89 -2.26 -25.84 -4.86
CA ARG A 89 -3.31 -26.62 -4.24
C ARG A 89 -3.90 -27.61 -5.22
N PRO A 90 -4.35 -28.78 -4.74
CA PRO A 90 -5.03 -29.71 -5.60
C PRO A 90 -6.28 -29.09 -6.19
N LYS A 91 -6.57 -29.44 -7.42
CA LYS A 91 -7.75 -28.96 -8.08
C LYS A 91 -9.00 -29.47 -7.37
N GLY A 92 -9.95 -28.60 -7.14
CA GLY A 92 -11.16 -28.94 -6.45
C GLY A 92 -11.08 -28.89 -4.94
N ALA A 93 -9.94 -28.49 -4.43
CA ALA A 93 -9.78 -28.35 -2.99
C ALA A 93 -10.42 -27.05 -2.49
#